data_e775824f4a15e2c5c90d7f4e75160efa
#
_entry.id   e775824f4a15e2c5c90d7f4e75160efa
#
_cell.length_a   1.000
_cell.length_b   1.000
_cell.length_c   1.000
_cell.angle_alpha   90.00
_cell.angle_beta   90.00
_cell.angle_gamma   90.00
#
_symmetry.space_group_name_H-M   'P 1'
#
loop_
_entity.id
_entity.type
_entity.pdbx_description
1 polymer ?
#
loop_
_entity_poly.entity_id
_entity_poly.type
_entity_poly.pdbx_seq_one_letter_code
_entity_poly.pdbx_strand_id
1 'polypeptide(L)'
;MLGEKIKNLPEILPMSGASVKVPTFSWLKITGLDTVLGPEMKSTGEAMGHGPNFGTAYLKAMKGGNKKIPTKGTVFLSISNEFKVEIVDLANRLKKLGFKLIATKGTASHLRASEIDSEVIWRISDKKSPDILSIMREGNVNLIVNLPTGKRAATDGAQMRRLAVELGIPFITTITGAKAAIQSLEEGENDYLMPINKL
;
A
#
# COMPACT_ATOMS: atom_id res chain seq x y z
N MET A 1 -9.42 7.46 37.03
CA MET A 1 -9.66 8.85 36.66
C MET A 1 -9.57 9.65 37.96
N LEU A 2 -8.78 10.74 37.95
CA LEU A 2 -8.33 11.42 39.17
C LEU A 2 -9.30 12.47 39.70
N GLY A 3 -10.55 12.52 39.17
CA GLY A 3 -11.58 13.49 39.60
C GLY A 3 -11.41 14.90 39.01
N GLU A 4 -10.39 15.13 38.16
CA GLU A 4 -10.20 16.40 37.47
C GLU A 4 -11.34 16.66 36.49
N LYS A 5 -11.87 17.88 36.46
CA LYS A 5 -12.94 18.27 35.53
C LYS A 5 -12.29 18.61 34.17
N ILE A 6 -12.91 18.16 33.08
CA ILE A 6 -12.40 18.41 31.70
C ILE A 6 -12.12 19.91 31.46
N LYS A 7 -12.96 20.81 32.00
CA LYS A 7 -12.78 22.26 31.88
C LYS A 7 -11.47 22.80 32.50
N ASN A 8 -10.83 22.02 33.37
CA ASN A 8 -9.60 22.41 34.07
C ASN A 8 -8.37 21.86 33.36
N LEU A 9 -8.54 21.02 32.32
CA LEU A 9 -7.42 20.51 31.50
C LEU A 9 -6.89 21.64 30.65
N PRO A 10 -5.56 21.67 30.39
CA PRO A 10 -4.97 22.61 29.46
C PRO A 10 -5.58 22.42 28.08
N GLU A 11 -5.74 23.52 27.33
CA GLU A 11 -6.16 23.49 25.96
C GLU A 11 -5.11 22.71 25.13
N ILE A 12 -5.56 21.70 24.40
CA ILE A 12 -4.70 20.95 23.50
C ILE A 12 -4.53 21.79 22.24
N LEU A 13 -3.38 22.43 22.09
CA LEU A 13 -3.05 23.14 20.86
C LEU A 13 -2.95 22.17 19.69
N PRO A 14 -3.45 22.53 18.49
CA PRO A 14 -3.28 21.70 17.30
C PRO A 14 -1.78 21.52 17.02
N MET A 15 -1.36 20.27 16.85
CA MET A 15 -0.01 19.98 16.41
C MET A 15 0.21 20.52 15.00
N SER A 16 1.35 21.15 14.74
CA SER A 16 1.74 21.54 13.38
C SER A 16 2.09 20.29 12.55
N GLY A 17 1.65 20.25 11.28
CA GLY A 17 1.94 19.13 10.39
C GLY A 17 0.98 17.93 10.54
N ALA A 18 1.47 16.75 10.17
CA ALA A 18 0.72 15.51 10.19
C ALA A 18 1.47 14.41 10.95
N SER A 19 0.72 13.57 11.67
CA SER A 19 1.25 12.37 12.32
C SER A 19 0.50 11.16 11.79
N VAL A 20 1.25 10.13 11.36
CA VAL A 20 0.71 8.86 10.86
C VAL A 20 1.24 7.72 11.70
N LYS A 21 0.34 6.85 12.15
CA LYS A 21 0.67 5.62 12.86
C LYS A 21 0.34 4.41 11.99
N VAL A 22 1.29 3.50 11.84
CA VAL A 22 1.10 2.23 11.12
C VAL A 22 1.41 1.05 12.02
N PRO A 23 0.59 -0.02 12.00
CA PRO A 23 0.89 -1.24 12.72
C PRO A 23 2.02 -2.01 12.03
N THR A 24 2.84 -2.69 12.82
CA THR A 24 3.85 -3.61 12.34
C THR A 24 3.39 -5.05 12.55
N PHE A 25 3.72 -5.93 11.61
CA PHE A 25 3.31 -7.33 11.63
C PHE A 25 4.52 -8.24 11.38
N SER A 26 4.65 -9.30 12.16
CA SER A 26 5.71 -10.30 12.01
C SER A 26 5.30 -11.45 11.10
N TRP A 27 4.74 -11.15 9.91
CA TRP A 27 4.22 -12.17 8.99
C TRP A 27 5.25 -13.22 8.59
N LEU A 28 6.52 -12.84 8.43
CA LEU A 28 7.62 -13.76 8.11
C LEU A 28 7.87 -14.80 9.20
N LYS A 29 7.49 -14.53 10.46
CA LYS A 29 7.65 -15.46 11.58
C LYS A 29 6.51 -16.47 11.69
N ILE A 30 5.40 -16.25 10.99
CA ILE A 30 4.20 -17.09 11.04
C ILE A 30 3.98 -17.69 9.66
N THR A 31 4.62 -18.80 9.40
CA THR A 31 4.51 -19.50 8.10
C THR A 31 3.09 -19.99 7.86
N GLY A 32 2.59 -19.79 6.64
CA GLY A 32 1.30 -20.31 6.19
C GLY A 32 0.07 -19.45 6.52
N LEU A 33 0.22 -18.36 7.30
CA LEU A 33 -0.90 -17.47 7.59
C LEU A 33 -1.15 -16.48 6.42
N ASP A 34 -2.43 -16.26 6.09
CA ASP A 34 -2.80 -15.16 5.19
C ASP A 34 -2.67 -13.81 5.93
N THR A 35 -2.22 -12.79 5.22
CA THR A 35 -2.06 -11.44 5.77
C THR A 35 -3.37 -10.65 5.87
N VAL A 36 -4.50 -11.27 5.58
CA VAL A 36 -5.82 -10.67 5.79
C VAL A 36 -6.06 -10.48 7.29
N LEU A 37 -6.43 -9.24 7.64
CA LEU A 37 -6.76 -8.89 9.02
C LEU A 37 -8.15 -9.42 9.37
N GLY A 38 -8.27 -10.02 10.55
CA GLY A 38 -9.51 -10.43 11.20
C GLY A 38 -9.74 -9.64 12.49
N PRO A 39 -10.68 -10.09 13.31
CA PRO A 39 -11.00 -9.41 14.58
C PRO A 39 -9.89 -9.56 15.63
N GLU A 40 -9.02 -10.58 15.48
CA GLU A 40 -7.91 -10.76 16.42
C GLU A 40 -6.76 -9.81 16.15
N MET A 41 -6.09 -9.35 17.20
CA MET A 41 -4.87 -8.57 17.09
C MET A 41 -3.74 -9.42 16.52
N LYS A 42 -3.17 -8.99 15.38
CA LYS A 42 -2.02 -9.63 14.72
C LYS A 42 -0.79 -8.73 14.65
N SER A 43 -0.93 -7.47 15.04
CA SER A 43 0.21 -6.54 15.10
C SER A 43 1.11 -6.88 16.29
N THR A 44 2.43 -6.76 16.08
CA THR A 44 3.46 -6.99 17.10
C THR A 44 4.08 -5.69 17.60
N GLY A 45 3.66 -4.58 17.06
CA GLY A 45 4.11 -3.24 17.40
C GLY A 45 3.50 -2.21 16.47
N GLU A 46 3.96 -0.98 16.58
CA GLU A 46 3.53 0.12 15.73
C GLU A 46 4.67 1.13 15.54
N ALA A 47 4.66 1.82 14.42
CA ALA A 47 5.57 2.91 14.11
C ALA A 47 4.80 4.18 13.85
N MET A 48 5.34 5.32 14.28
CA MET A 48 4.78 6.63 14.03
C MET A 48 5.75 7.45 13.17
N GLY A 49 5.20 8.13 12.18
CA GLY A 49 5.89 9.15 11.41
C GLY A 49 5.23 10.50 11.64
N HIS A 50 6.05 11.54 11.81
CA HIS A 50 5.60 12.93 11.85
C HIS A 50 6.32 13.73 10.76
N GLY A 51 5.60 14.69 10.15
CA GLY A 51 6.14 15.53 9.09
C GLY A 51 5.30 16.77 8.83
N PRO A 52 5.79 17.71 8.01
CA PRO A 52 5.06 18.93 7.69
C PRO A 52 3.77 18.66 6.92
N ASN A 53 3.67 17.53 6.22
CA ASN A 53 2.50 17.09 5.46
C ASN A 53 2.25 15.59 5.66
N PHE A 54 1.10 15.13 5.17
CA PHE A 54 0.68 13.73 5.28
C PHE A 54 1.66 12.77 4.60
N GLY A 55 2.14 13.08 3.38
CA GLY A 55 3.00 12.18 2.62
C GLY A 55 4.32 11.91 3.31
N THR A 56 4.98 12.96 3.80
CA THR A 56 6.21 12.82 4.60
C THR A 56 5.97 11.98 5.85
N ALA A 57 4.89 12.26 6.59
CA ALA A 57 4.54 11.49 7.79
C ALA A 57 4.25 10.02 7.47
N TYR A 58 3.52 9.76 6.37
CA TYR A 58 3.18 8.40 5.93
C TYR A 58 4.44 7.61 5.53
N LEU A 59 5.34 8.17 4.71
CA LEU A 59 6.57 7.50 4.30
C LEU A 59 7.46 7.16 5.50
N LYS A 60 7.59 8.10 6.47
CA LYS A 60 8.33 7.86 7.72
C LYS A 60 7.71 6.74 8.55
N ALA A 61 6.39 6.74 8.73
CA ALA A 61 5.69 5.68 9.46
C ALA A 61 5.85 4.33 8.78
N MET A 62 5.72 4.25 7.45
CA MET A 62 5.92 3.04 6.66
C MET A 62 7.36 2.52 6.78
N LYS A 63 8.36 3.40 6.69
CA LYS A 63 9.78 3.07 6.86
C LYS A 63 10.07 2.55 8.28
N GLY A 64 9.54 3.23 9.30
CA GLY A 64 9.64 2.81 10.70
C GLY A 64 8.94 1.46 10.97
N GLY A 65 7.85 1.18 10.27
CA GLY A 65 7.14 -0.11 10.28
C GLY A 65 7.77 -1.21 9.41
N ASN A 66 8.98 -0.99 8.89
CA ASN A 66 9.70 -1.88 7.98
C ASN A 66 8.92 -2.19 6.68
N LYS A 67 8.15 -1.22 6.18
CA LYS A 67 7.36 -1.29 4.96
C LYS A 67 7.78 -0.16 4.02
N LYS A 68 8.74 -0.40 3.16
CA LYS A 68 9.21 0.64 2.25
C LYS A 68 8.34 0.73 1.00
N ILE A 69 7.72 1.89 0.74
CA ILE A 69 7.06 2.17 -0.54
C ILE A 69 8.14 2.46 -1.59
N PRO A 70 8.16 1.75 -2.73
CA PRO A 70 9.15 2.00 -3.78
C PRO A 70 8.91 3.34 -4.45
N THR A 71 9.99 4.03 -4.83
CA THR A 71 9.94 5.32 -5.55
C THR A 71 10.05 5.15 -7.07
N LYS A 72 10.35 3.95 -7.56
CA LYS A 72 10.49 3.58 -8.98
C LYS A 72 10.27 2.09 -9.18
N GLY A 73 10.13 1.67 -10.41
CA GLY A 73 10.01 0.26 -10.79
C GLY A 73 8.66 -0.08 -11.39
N THR A 74 8.19 -1.29 -11.19
CA THR A 74 6.97 -1.83 -11.80
C THR A 74 5.86 -1.99 -10.77
N VAL A 75 4.65 -1.49 -11.09
CA VAL A 75 3.44 -1.65 -10.28
C VAL A 75 2.49 -2.63 -10.97
N PHE A 76 2.09 -3.67 -10.25
CA PHE A 76 1.04 -4.58 -10.70
C PHE A 76 -0.32 -4.12 -10.20
N LEU A 77 -1.29 -4.02 -11.14
CA LEU A 77 -2.66 -3.59 -10.89
C LEU A 77 -3.65 -4.72 -11.19
N SER A 78 -4.39 -5.16 -10.18
CA SER A 78 -5.48 -6.13 -10.29
C SER A 78 -6.72 -5.58 -9.60
N ILE A 79 -7.63 -5.02 -10.39
CA ILE A 79 -8.70 -4.15 -9.88
C ILE A 79 -10.07 -4.71 -10.28
N SER A 80 -10.95 -4.86 -9.31
CA SER A 80 -12.35 -5.22 -9.54
C SER A 80 -13.14 -4.10 -10.25
N ASN A 81 -14.29 -4.46 -10.81
CA ASN A 81 -15.07 -3.53 -11.62
C ASN A 81 -15.53 -2.28 -10.85
N GLU A 82 -15.80 -2.40 -9.56
CA GLU A 82 -16.29 -1.31 -8.72
C GLU A 82 -15.26 -0.17 -8.52
N PHE A 83 -13.95 -0.47 -8.63
CA PHE A 83 -12.88 0.52 -8.43
C PHE A 83 -12.20 0.95 -9.74
N LYS A 84 -12.75 0.58 -10.90
CA LYS A 84 -12.11 0.88 -12.19
C LYS A 84 -12.06 2.36 -12.53
N VAL A 85 -13.03 3.12 -12.07
CA VAL A 85 -13.06 4.57 -12.31
C VAL A 85 -11.92 5.25 -11.56
N GLU A 86 -11.78 4.94 -10.27
CA GLU A 86 -10.74 5.56 -9.43
C GLU A 86 -9.33 5.14 -9.82
N ILE A 87 -9.16 3.91 -10.36
CA ILE A 87 -7.83 3.44 -10.73
C ILE A 87 -7.24 4.18 -11.94
N VAL A 88 -8.05 4.78 -12.78
CA VAL A 88 -7.58 5.56 -13.94
C VAL A 88 -6.74 6.75 -13.47
N ASP A 89 -7.25 7.52 -12.50
CA ASP A 89 -6.50 8.64 -11.91
C ASP A 89 -5.20 8.14 -11.26
N LEU A 90 -5.29 7.11 -10.43
CA LEU A 90 -4.13 6.54 -9.74
C LEU A 90 -3.07 5.99 -10.69
N ALA A 91 -3.47 5.34 -11.79
CA ALA A 91 -2.57 4.83 -12.81
C ALA A 91 -1.85 5.96 -13.55
N ASN A 92 -2.55 7.05 -13.87
CA ASN A 92 -1.95 8.25 -14.46
C ASN A 92 -0.91 8.87 -13.53
N ARG A 93 -1.20 9.00 -12.25
CA ARG A 93 -0.29 9.54 -11.24
C ARG A 93 0.96 8.65 -11.10
N LEU A 94 0.79 7.33 -11.06
CA LEU A 94 1.91 6.38 -11.05
C LEU A 94 2.79 6.51 -12.31
N LYS A 95 2.19 6.68 -13.50
CA LYS A 95 2.96 6.93 -14.73
C LYS A 95 3.75 8.24 -14.66
N LYS A 96 3.15 9.31 -14.17
CA LYS A 96 3.84 10.60 -13.96
C LYS A 96 5.02 10.48 -13.00
N LEU A 97 4.93 9.59 -12.00
CA LEU A 97 6.02 9.25 -11.08
C LEU A 97 7.08 8.32 -11.71
N GLY A 98 6.92 7.91 -12.98
CA GLY A 98 7.88 7.09 -13.71
C GLY A 98 7.74 5.58 -13.49
N PHE A 99 6.65 5.10 -12.92
CA PHE A 99 6.41 3.67 -12.78
C PHE A 99 5.99 3.01 -14.10
N LYS A 100 6.52 1.80 -14.36
CA LYS A 100 5.98 0.88 -15.36
C LYS A 100 4.71 0.24 -14.78
N LEU A 101 3.66 0.16 -15.59
CA LEU A 101 2.40 -0.49 -15.18
C LEU A 101 2.26 -1.84 -15.86
N ILE A 102 1.98 -2.86 -15.08
CA ILE A 102 1.52 -4.17 -15.53
C ILE A 102 0.17 -4.46 -14.88
N ALA A 103 -0.74 -5.15 -15.57
CA ALA A 103 -2.09 -5.32 -15.07
C ALA A 103 -2.74 -6.62 -15.57
N THR A 104 -3.73 -7.12 -14.82
CA THR A 104 -4.60 -8.20 -15.31
C THR A 104 -5.36 -7.74 -16.55
N LYS A 105 -5.70 -8.68 -17.47
CA LYS A 105 -6.35 -8.39 -18.75
C LYS A 105 -7.53 -7.41 -18.63
N GLY A 106 -8.44 -7.62 -17.67
CA GLY A 106 -9.59 -6.74 -17.48
C GLY A 106 -9.23 -5.34 -17.00
N THR A 107 -8.21 -5.20 -16.15
CA THR A 107 -7.68 -3.91 -15.70
C THR A 107 -6.95 -3.21 -16.84
N ALA A 108 -6.07 -3.90 -17.57
CA ALA A 108 -5.34 -3.36 -18.70
C ALA A 108 -6.26 -2.86 -19.82
N SER A 109 -7.32 -3.61 -20.14
CA SER A 109 -8.31 -3.18 -21.14
C SER A 109 -9.01 -1.88 -20.73
N HIS A 110 -9.34 -1.73 -19.44
CA HIS A 110 -9.96 -0.52 -18.92
C HIS A 110 -9.01 0.69 -18.94
N LEU A 111 -7.75 0.49 -18.53
CA LEU A 111 -6.72 1.52 -18.58
C LEU A 111 -6.45 1.99 -20.01
N ARG A 112 -6.38 1.04 -20.96
CA ARG A 112 -6.18 1.35 -22.39
C ARG A 112 -7.33 2.18 -22.97
N ALA A 113 -8.57 1.93 -22.55
CA ALA A 113 -9.73 2.76 -22.94
C ALA A 113 -9.63 4.21 -22.46
N SER A 114 -8.76 4.46 -21.46
CA SER A 114 -8.41 5.78 -20.92
C SER A 114 -7.01 6.25 -21.36
N GLU A 115 -6.50 5.70 -22.47
CA GLU A 115 -5.19 6.03 -23.05
C GLU A 115 -3.98 5.78 -22.11
N ILE A 116 -4.15 4.86 -21.15
CA ILE A 116 -3.08 4.47 -20.23
C ILE A 116 -2.55 3.09 -20.63
N ASP A 117 -1.33 3.04 -21.13
CA ASP A 117 -0.68 1.79 -21.48
C ASP A 117 -0.24 1.01 -20.25
N SER A 118 -0.52 -0.29 -20.28
CA SER A 118 -0.04 -1.26 -19.31
C SER A 118 0.17 -2.62 -19.99
N GLU A 119 1.20 -3.33 -19.59
CA GLU A 119 1.47 -4.68 -20.05
C GLU A 119 0.47 -5.66 -19.39
N VAL A 120 -0.03 -6.62 -20.17
CA VAL A 120 -1.00 -7.61 -19.68
C VAL A 120 -0.27 -8.80 -19.05
N ILE A 121 -0.60 -9.07 -17.78
CA ILE A 121 -0.12 -10.25 -17.05
C ILE A 121 -1.31 -11.15 -16.71
N TRP A 122 -1.10 -12.46 -16.84
CA TRP A 122 -2.14 -13.44 -16.57
C TRP A 122 -2.37 -13.62 -15.06
N ARG A 123 -3.61 -13.92 -14.68
CA ARG A 123 -3.95 -14.34 -13.32
C ARG A 123 -3.46 -15.77 -13.10
N ILE A 124 -3.26 -16.13 -11.84
CA ILE A 124 -2.91 -17.50 -11.43
C ILE A 124 -3.98 -18.47 -11.92
N SER A 125 -5.26 -18.12 -11.76
CA SER A 125 -6.42 -18.91 -12.17
C SER A 125 -6.53 -19.10 -13.69
N ASP A 126 -5.90 -18.27 -14.51
CA ASP A 126 -5.92 -18.40 -15.98
C ASP A 126 -5.00 -19.52 -16.48
N LYS A 127 -4.10 -20.05 -15.63
CA LYS A 127 -3.13 -21.12 -15.93
C LYS A 127 -2.31 -20.84 -17.22
N LYS A 128 -1.91 -19.59 -17.43
CA LYS A 128 -1.12 -19.10 -18.56
C LYS A 128 0.16 -18.45 -18.06
N SER A 129 1.19 -18.41 -18.94
CA SER A 129 2.47 -17.78 -18.65
C SER A 129 2.69 -16.56 -19.56
N PRO A 130 3.38 -15.49 -19.10
CA PRO A 130 3.78 -15.30 -17.69
C PRO A 130 2.59 -14.95 -16.80
N ASP A 131 2.50 -15.57 -15.64
CA ASP A 131 1.54 -15.20 -14.59
C ASP A 131 2.19 -14.26 -13.56
N ILE A 132 1.37 -13.70 -12.69
CA ILE A 132 1.88 -12.75 -11.70
C ILE A 132 2.90 -13.36 -10.73
N LEU A 133 2.75 -14.64 -10.34
CA LEU A 133 3.70 -15.26 -9.41
C LEU A 133 5.08 -15.45 -10.02
N SER A 134 5.16 -15.80 -11.33
CA SER A 134 6.44 -15.92 -12.03
C SER A 134 7.14 -14.56 -12.10
N ILE A 135 6.42 -13.50 -12.50
CA ILE A 135 6.96 -12.13 -12.59
C ILE A 135 7.44 -11.62 -11.22
N MET A 136 6.72 -11.94 -10.13
CA MET A 136 7.15 -11.60 -8.77
C MET A 136 8.46 -12.31 -8.38
N ARG A 137 8.59 -13.62 -8.68
CA ARG A 137 9.82 -14.40 -8.40
C ARG A 137 11.04 -13.93 -9.19
N GLU A 138 10.81 -13.42 -10.38
CA GLU A 138 11.85 -12.80 -11.23
C GLU A 138 12.31 -11.43 -10.72
N GLY A 139 11.66 -10.89 -9.67
CA GLY A 139 11.99 -9.56 -9.14
C GLY A 139 11.48 -8.38 -9.98
N ASN A 140 10.58 -8.65 -10.93
CA ASN A 140 10.07 -7.67 -11.88
C ASN A 140 8.83 -6.91 -11.38
N VAL A 141 8.48 -7.02 -10.08
CA VAL A 141 7.37 -6.29 -9.44
C VAL A 141 7.87 -5.62 -8.17
N ASN A 142 7.62 -4.33 -8.04
CA ASN A 142 8.05 -3.53 -6.89
C ASN A 142 6.89 -3.10 -5.97
N LEU A 143 5.67 -3.03 -6.49
CA LEU A 143 4.47 -2.69 -5.74
C LEU A 143 3.26 -3.44 -6.32
N ILE A 144 2.38 -3.92 -5.46
CA ILE A 144 1.15 -4.58 -5.85
C ILE A 144 -0.04 -3.80 -5.30
N VAL A 145 -0.98 -3.43 -6.19
CA VAL A 145 -2.31 -2.92 -5.83
C VAL A 145 -3.34 -3.95 -6.31
N ASN A 146 -3.89 -4.69 -5.37
CA ASN A 146 -4.88 -5.72 -5.65
C ASN A 146 -6.17 -5.44 -4.88
N LEU A 147 -7.21 -5.00 -5.60
CA LEU A 147 -8.54 -4.70 -5.06
C LEU A 147 -9.53 -5.77 -5.54
N PRO A 148 -9.57 -6.93 -4.86
CA PRO A 148 -10.37 -8.07 -5.28
C PRO A 148 -11.82 -7.91 -4.85
N THR A 149 -12.75 -8.51 -5.65
CA THR A 149 -14.11 -8.81 -5.23
C THR A 149 -14.44 -10.27 -5.57
N GLY A 150 -15.16 -10.95 -4.65
CA GLY A 150 -15.61 -12.33 -4.82
C GLY A 150 -14.57 -13.40 -4.44
N LYS A 151 -15.06 -14.65 -4.29
CA LYS A 151 -14.30 -15.77 -3.72
C LYS A 151 -13.06 -16.19 -4.54
N ARG A 152 -13.13 -16.22 -5.88
CA ARG A 152 -11.99 -16.62 -6.73
C ARG A 152 -10.83 -15.61 -6.63
N ALA A 153 -11.15 -14.31 -6.66
CA ALA A 153 -10.17 -13.26 -6.50
C ALA A 153 -9.51 -13.30 -5.10
N ALA A 154 -10.21 -13.80 -4.09
CA ALA A 154 -9.65 -14.01 -2.77
C ALA A 154 -8.56 -15.09 -2.75
N THR A 155 -8.73 -16.20 -3.51
CA THR A 155 -7.75 -17.30 -3.57
C THR A 155 -6.46 -16.89 -4.29
N ASP A 156 -6.57 -16.29 -5.48
CA ASP A 156 -5.39 -15.74 -6.19
C ASP A 156 -4.70 -14.66 -5.34
N GLY A 157 -5.50 -13.81 -4.69
CA GLY A 157 -5.01 -12.78 -3.78
C GLY A 157 -4.22 -13.34 -2.59
N ALA A 158 -4.67 -14.46 -2.00
CA ALA A 158 -3.97 -15.11 -0.88
C ALA A 158 -2.57 -15.60 -1.28
N GLN A 159 -2.45 -16.22 -2.46
CA GLN A 159 -1.15 -16.67 -2.97
C GLN A 159 -0.21 -15.50 -3.26
N MET A 160 -0.72 -14.45 -3.91
CA MET A 160 0.07 -13.23 -4.16
C MET A 160 0.52 -12.57 -2.85
N ARG A 161 -0.38 -12.43 -1.86
CA ARG A 161 -0.02 -11.81 -0.57
C ARG A 161 1.07 -12.58 0.16
N ARG A 162 0.97 -13.92 0.18
CA ARG A 162 2.00 -14.76 0.79
C ARG A 162 3.35 -14.55 0.13
N LEU A 163 3.41 -14.67 -1.20
CA LEU A 163 4.64 -14.46 -1.95
C LEU A 163 5.18 -13.02 -1.81
N ALA A 164 4.31 -12.02 -1.76
CA ALA A 164 4.69 -10.63 -1.55
C ALA A 164 5.38 -10.43 -0.18
N VAL A 165 4.88 -11.08 0.88
CA VAL A 165 5.53 -11.06 2.20
C VAL A 165 6.91 -11.72 2.14
N GLU A 166 7.04 -12.88 1.52
CA GLU A 166 8.31 -13.61 1.37
C GLU A 166 9.36 -12.79 0.61
N LEU A 167 8.93 -12.08 -0.44
CA LEU A 167 9.80 -11.26 -1.29
C LEU A 167 9.94 -9.80 -0.80
N GLY A 168 9.26 -9.42 0.26
CA GLY A 168 9.27 -8.04 0.77
C GLY A 168 8.61 -7.02 -0.16
N ILE A 169 7.70 -7.45 -1.03
CA ILE A 169 6.98 -6.57 -1.96
C ILE A 169 5.79 -5.92 -1.25
N PRO A 170 5.68 -4.59 -1.20
CA PRO A 170 4.52 -3.90 -0.65
C PRO A 170 3.23 -4.30 -1.38
N PHE A 171 2.19 -4.61 -0.60
CA PHE A 171 0.91 -5.10 -1.10
C PHE A 171 -0.24 -4.26 -0.54
N ILE A 172 -0.99 -3.60 -1.42
CA ILE A 172 -2.09 -2.70 -1.07
C ILE A 172 -3.41 -3.33 -1.49
N THR A 173 -4.36 -3.40 -0.56
CA THR A 173 -5.65 -4.08 -0.74
C THR A 173 -6.86 -3.14 -0.71
N THR A 174 -6.64 -1.83 -0.54
CA THR A 174 -7.70 -0.83 -0.48
C THR A 174 -7.40 0.36 -1.38
N ILE A 175 -8.46 0.97 -1.92
CA ILE A 175 -8.33 2.16 -2.77
C ILE A 175 -7.77 3.36 -1.97
N THR A 176 -8.19 3.51 -0.72
CA THR A 176 -7.67 4.56 0.19
C THR A 176 -6.19 4.39 0.49
N GLY A 177 -5.74 3.14 0.70
CA GLY A 177 -4.32 2.81 0.87
C GLY A 177 -3.50 3.13 -0.39
N ALA A 178 -4.05 2.84 -1.58
CA ALA A 178 -3.39 3.19 -2.85
C ALA A 178 -3.29 4.71 -3.04
N LYS A 179 -4.36 5.46 -2.75
CA LYS A 179 -4.35 6.93 -2.77
C LYS A 179 -3.30 7.50 -1.81
N ALA A 180 -3.25 7.00 -0.57
CA ALA A 180 -2.28 7.42 0.44
C ALA A 180 -0.83 7.17 0.02
N ALA A 181 -0.54 5.97 -0.52
CA ALA A 181 0.79 5.62 -0.99
C ALA A 181 1.23 6.51 -2.17
N ILE A 182 0.35 6.75 -3.16
CA ILE A 182 0.67 7.58 -4.32
C ILE A 182 0.85 9.04 -3.90
N GLN A 183 -0.05 9.59 -3.07
CA GLN A 183 0.09 10.94 -2.53
C GLN A 183 1.42 11.11 -1.80
N SER A 184 1.81 10.13 -1.00
CA SER A 184 3.08 10.20 -0.27
C SER A 184 4.30 10.21 -1.19
N LEU A 185 4.24 9.50 -2.32
CA LEU A 185 5.31 9.54 -3.33
C LEU A 185 5.38 10.87 -4.07
N GLU A 186 4.24 11.51 -4.33
CA GLU A 186 4.17 12.84 -4.96
C GLU A 186 4.69 13.96 -4.05
N GLU A 187 4.37 13.88 -2.76
CA GLU A 187 4.85 14.83 -1.75
C GLU A 187 6.34 14.62 -1.40
N GLY A 188 6.86 13.43 -1.69
CA GLY A 188 8.27 13.08 -1.54
C GLY A 188 8.72 12.80 -0.12
N GLU A 189 9.88 12.16 -0.01
CA GLU A 189 10.56 11.93 1.28
C GLU A 189 11.31 13.20 1.66
N ASN A 190 11.00 13.74 2.84
CA ASN A 190 11.76 14.83 3.44
C ASN A 190 12.48 14.26 4.67
N ASP A 191 13.82 14.37 4.70
CA ASP A 191 14.66 13.91 5.81
C ASP A 191 14.55 14.80 7.07
N TYR A 192 13.44 15.53 7.20
CA TYR A 192 13.16 16.34 8.37
C TYR A 192 13.09 15.45 9.62
N LEU A 193 14.12 15.59 10.45
CA LEU A 193 14.17 14.97 11.78
C LEU A 193 13.81 16.02 12.84
N MET A 194 12.84 15.70 13.66
CA MET A 194 12.45 16.54 14.80
C MET A 194 12.60 15.75 16.10
N PRO A 195 13.24 16.32 17.11
CA PRO A 195 13.29 15.72 18.44
C PRO A 195 11.88 15.55 19.00
N ILE A 196 11.59 14.39 19.63
CA ILE A 196 10.25 14.05 20.12
C ILE A 196 9.71 15.07 21.15
N ASN A 197 10.59 15.73 21.89
CA ASN A 197 10.20 16.76 22.86
C ASN A 197 9.87 18.12 22.21
N LYS A 198 9.90 18.21 20.89
CA LYS A 198 9.46 19.38 20.10
C LYS A 198 8.19 19.08 19.29
N LEU A 199 7.62 17.88 19.45
CA LEU A 199 6.29 17.52 18.99
C LEU A 199 5.26 18.07 19.97
#